data_8b2039da549525a9354bdf641b653e2f
#
_entry.id   8b2039da549525a9354bdf641b653e2f
#
_cell.length_a   1.000
_cell.length_b   1.000
_cell.length_c   1.000
_cell.angle_alpha   90.00
_cell.angle_beta   90.00
_cell.angle_gamma   90.00
#
_symmetry.space_group_name_H-M   'P 1'
#
loop_
_entity.id
_entity.type
_entity.pdbx_description
1 polymer ?
#
loop_
_entity_poly.entity_id
_entity_poly.type
_entity_poly.pdbx_seq_one_letter_code
_entity_poly.pdbx_strand_id
1 'polypeptide(L)'
;LIINGHTVYMIAADKPESIDYNAFGIDDALIIDNTGIARDRANLSKHLEAKGVSHVLLTAPGKGDIPNIVHGINHENFDPAKEKIFSAASCTTNAVVPILYTMEKMFGIDHGHLETVHSYTNDQNLLDNYHKKSRRGRSAPMNMVITETGAAGAVAKVLPDLAGKFTGNAIRVPTPDVSLAIMNLNLKKEVTIEEVNNVLREAASFGQLVEQIDYSISLEIVSSDCIGNSHCVIVDAPATIVSKDGKSVVLYCWYDNEFGYTKQVVRLSKYLAGVIRLRYY
;
A
#
# COMPACT_ATOMS: atom_id res chain seq x y z
N LEU A 1 5.35 1.82 28.44
CA LEU A 1 5.94 2.95 27.69
C LEU A 1 5.03 4.17 27.77
N ILE A 2 5.60 5.34 27.59
CA ILE A 2 4.86 6.60 27.38
C ILE A 2 5.24 7.12 26.01
N ILE A 3 4.25 7.27 25.11
CA ILE A 3 4.44 7.77 23.75
C ILE A 3 3.50 8.94 23.55
N ASN A 4 4.04 10.12 23.25
CA ASN A 4 3.26 11.36 23.07
C ASN A 4 2.28 11.64 24.23
N GLY A 5 2.71 11.36 25.48
CA GLY A 5 1.88 11.55 26.69
C GLY A 5 0.86 10.43 26.97
N HIS A 6 0.77 9.42 26.11
CA HIS A 6 -0.14 8.28 26.30
C HIS A 6 0.60 7.07 26.87
N THR A 7 -0.04 6.39 27.83
CA THR A 7 0.45 5.12 28.37
C THR A 7 0.24 4.01 27.35
N VAL A 8 1.32 3.29 27.03
CA VAL A 8 1.30 2.12 26.14
C VAL A 8 1.69 0.89 26.97
N TYR A 9 0.80 -0.07 27.06
CA TYR A 9 1.07 -1.36 27.71
C TYR A 9 1.89 -2.25 26.77
N MET A 10 2.97 -2.83 27.31
CA MET A 10 3.78 -3.84 26.61
C MET A 10 3.37 -5.20 27.18
N ILE A 11 2.77 -6.03 26.33
CA ILE A 11 2.28 -7.35 26.72
C ILE A 11 3.22 -8.40 26.10
N ALA A 12 3.79 -9.27 26.93
CA ALA A 12 4.52 -10.44 26.47
C ALA A 12 3.55 -11.63 26.41
N ALA A 13 3.37 -12.21 25.24
CA ALA A 13 2.54 -13.39 25.04
C ALA A 13 3.13 -14.28 23.96
N ASP A 14 3.10 -15.60 24.19
CA ASP A 14 3.61 -16.59 23.23
C ASP A 14 2.62 -16.83 22.08
N LYS A 15 1.34 -16.58 22.31
CA LYS A 15 0.26 -16.82 21.37
C LYS A 15 -0.77 -15.69 21.40
N PRO A 16 -1.30 -15.26 20.26
CA PRO A 16 -2.28 -14.15 20.22
C PRO A 16 -3.56 -14.48 21.03
N GLU A 17 -4.04 -15.71 20.98
CA GLU A 17 -5.24 -16.16 21.68
C GLU A 17 -5.11 -16.17 23.20
N SER A 18 -3.91 -16.09 23.77
CA SER A 18 -3.67 -16.11 25.20
C SER A 18 -3.80 -14.72 25.87
N ILE A 19 -3.96 -13.66 25.10
CA ILE A 19 -4.04 -12.30 25.61
C ILE A 19 -5.47 -12.00 26.10
N ASP A 20 -5.61 -11.45 27.30
CA ASP A 20 -6.87 -10.94 27.84
C ASP A 20 -6.85 -9.40 27.77
N TYR A 21 -7.40 -8.83 26.69
CA TYR A 21 -7.45 -7.38 26.52
C TYR A 21 -8.42 -6.70 27.50
N ASN A 22 -9.45 -7.42 27.96
CA ASN A 22 -10.39 -6.89 28.95
C ASN A 22 -9.70 -6.56 30.30
N ALA A 23 -8.62 -7.28 30.64
CA ALA A 23 -7.81 -6.98 31.82
C ALA A 23 -7.15 -5.59 31.77
N PHE A 24 -7.05 -4.99 30.59
CA PHE A 24 -6.53 -3.63 30.36
C PHE A 24 -7.64 -2.62 30.07
N GLY A 25 -8.91 -2.99 30.27
CA GLY A 25 -10.07 -2.13 29.97
C GLY A 25 -10.33 -1.95 28.47
N ILE A 26 -9.82 -2.86 27.64
CA ILE A 26 -9.99 -2.85 26.18
C ILE A 26 -11.04 -3.93 25.85
N ASP A 27 -12.13 -3.51 25.24
CA ASP A 27 -13.19 -4.36 24.71
C ASP A 27 -13.53 -3.92 23.30
N ASP A 28 -13.99 -4.85 22.44
CA ASP A 28 -14.31 -4.59 21.02
C ASP A 28 -13.11 -4.07 20.21
N ALA A 29 -11.92 -4.64 20.45
CA ALA A 29 -10.68 -4.18 19.85
C ALA A 29 -10.55 -4.60 18.37
N LEU A 30 -10.07 -3.68 17.54
CA LEU A 30 -9.47 -3.97 16.25
C LEU A 30 -7.95 -4.20 16.42
N ILE A 31 -7.51 -5.43 16.25
CA ILE A 31 -6.08 -5.78 16.30
C ILE A 31 -5.43 -5.46 14.95
N ILE A 32 -4.32 -4.74 14.98
CA ILE A 32 -3.47 -4.50 13.81
C ILE A 32 -2.30 -5.46 13.87
N ASP A 33 -2.31 -6.51 12.99
CA ASP A 33 -1.21 -7.47 12.89
C ASP A 33 -0.18 -6.99 11.89
N ASN A 34 0.97 -6.57 12.39
CA ASN A 34 2.14 -6.18 11.62
C ASN A 34 3.35 -7.09 11.87
N THR A 35 3.13 -8.29 12.41
CA THR A 35 4.20 -9.26 12.71
C THR A 35 4.83 -9.87 11.45
N GLY A 36 4.09 -9.91 10.34
CA GLY A 36 4.50 -10.57 9.09
C GLY A 36 4.48 -12.10 9.15
N ILE A 37 4.09 -12.70 10.27
CA ILE A 37 4.07 -14.16 10.50
C ILE A 37 2.85 -14.80 9.86
N ALA A 38 1.65 -14.32 10.21
CA ALA A 38 0.38 -14.84 9.71
C ALA A 38 -0.11 -14.02 8.52
N ARG A 39 -0.56 -14.70 7.45
CA ARG A 39 -1.15 -14.04 6.27
C ARG A 39 -2.38 -14.78 5.75
N ASP A 40 -2.79 -15.85 6.40
CA ASP A 40 -3.98 -16.63 6.05
C ASP A 40 -5.03 -16.52 7.16
N ARG A 41 -6.28 -16.81 6.81
CA ARG A 41 -7.42 -16.70 7.69
C ARG A 41 -7.28 -17.54 8.95
N ALA A 42 -6.80 -18.77 8.82
CA ALA A 42 -6.71 -19.71 9.95
C ALA A 42 -5.78 -19.19 11.06
N ASN A 43 -4.62 -18.63 10.68
CA ASN A 43 -3.68 -18.06 11.65
C ASN A 43 -4.16 -16.71 12.22
N LEU A 44 -4.74 -15.86 11.39
CA LEU A 44 -5.26 -14.56 11.86
C LEU A 44 -6.50 -14.70 12.75
N SER A 45 -7.32 -15.74 12.55
CA SER A 45 -8.49 -16.03 13.40
C SER A 45 -8.13 -16.26 14.87
N LYS A 46 -6.90 -16.68 15.17
CA LYS A 46 -6.43 -16.85 16.55
C LYS A 46 -6.48 -15.55 17.36
N HIS A 47 -6.33 -14.38 16.72
CA HIS A 47 -6.51 -13.12 17.41
C HIS A 47 -7.95 -12.91 17.88
N LEU A 48 -8.95 -13.43 17.13
CA LEU A 48 -10.38 -13.32 17.49
C LEU A 48 -10.77 -14.21 18.67
N GLU A 49 -9.93 -15.18 19.05
CA GLU A 49 -10.12 -16.04 20.21
C GLU A 49 -9.68 -15.33 21.51
N ALA A 50 -8.91 -14.25 21.41
CA ALA A 50 -8.48 -13.42 22.52
C ALA A 50 -9.67 -12.60 23.07
N LYS A 51 -9.78 -12.50 24.41
CA LYS A 51 -10.86 -11.74 25.02
C LYS A 51 -10.75 -10.25 24.71
N GLY A 52 -11.88 -9.65 24.32
CA GLY A 52 -11.96 -8.21 23.99
C GLY A 52 -11.59 -7.89 22.54
N VAL A 53 -11.39 -8.88 21.66
CA VAL A 53 -11.08 -8.67 20.23
C VAL A 53 -12.31 -8.93 19.36
N SER A 54 -12.61 -8.00 18.48
CA SER A 54 -13.70 -8.13 17.50
C SER A 54 -13.23 -8.23 16.06
N HIS A 55 -12.12 -7.57 15.72
CA HIS A 55 -11.63 -7.48 14.34
C HIS A 55 -10.10 -7.59 14.27
N VAL A 56 -9.61 -7.99 13.10
CA VAL A 56 -8.18 -8.08 12.78
C VAL A 56 -7.90 -7.37 11.46
N LEU A 57 -6.92 -6.49 11.44
CA LEU A 57 -6.38 -5.85 10.25
C LEU A 57 -4.93 -6.27 10.05
N LEU A 58 -4.68 -7.05 9.02
CA LEU A 58 -3.33 -7.44 8.60
C LEU A 58 -2.66 -6.32 7.81
N THR A 59 -1.44 -5.93 8.15
CA THR A 59 -0.65 -4.92 7.40
C THR A 59 0.28 -5.54 6.35
N ALA A 60 -0.18 -6.59 5.71
CA ALA A 60 0.50 -7.27 4.60
C ALA A 60 -0.55 -7.86 3.65
N PRO A 61 -0.21 -8.22 2.40
CA PRO A 61 -1.15 -8.85 1.50
C PRO A 61 -1.72 -10.14 2.07
N GLY A 62 -3.04 -10.17 2.26
CA GLY A 62 -3.78 -11.33 2.73
C GLY A 62 -3.82 -12.43 1.68
N LYS A 63 -3.74 -13.70 2.12
CA LYS A 63 -3.86 -14.90 1.29
C LYS A 63 -5.30 -15.42 1.26
N GLY A 64 -5.60 -16.20 0.22
CA GLY A 64 -6.90 -16.84 0.07
C GLY A 64 -8.03 -15.79 -0.09
N ASP A 65 -9.06 -15.94 0.71
CA ASP A 65 -10.31 -15.17 0.71
C ASP A 65 -10.27 -13.89 1.54
N ILE A 66 -9.15 -13.58 2.20
CA ILE A 66 -9.03 -12.35 2.99
C ILE A 66 -9.17 -11.13 2.07
N PRO A 67 -10.11 -10.21 2.37
CA PRO A 67 -10.25 -8.96 1.64
C PRO A 67 -8.97 -8.13 1.71
N ASN A 68 -8.40 -7.81 0.55
CA ASN A 68 -7.29 -6.87 0.43
C ASN A 68 -7.87 -5.49 0.08
N ILE A 69 -7.75 -4.53 0.97
CA ILE A 69 -8.43 -3.25 0.89
C ILE A 69 -7.43 -2.13 0.65
N VAL A 70 -7.72 -1.30 -0.34
CA VAL A 70 -7.10 0.00 -0.55
C VAL A 70 -8.15 1.06 -0.22
N HIS A 71 -7.88 1.85 0.82
CA HIS A 71 -8.80 2.92 1.24
C HIS A 71 -9.00 3.94 0.11
N GLY A 72 -10.24 4.40 -0.07
CA GLY A 72 -10.61 5.27 -1.20
C GLY A 72 -10.98 4.54 -2.48
N ILE A 73 -10.68 3.22 -2.60
CA ILE A 73 -10.95 2.43 -3.81
C ILE A 73 -12.03 1.37 -3.57
N ASN A 74 -11.80 0.42 -2.68
CA ASN A 74 -12.71 -0.71 -2.49
C ASN A 74 -13.15 -0.92 -1.03
N HIS A 75 -12.84 0.01 -0.12
CA HIS A 75 -13.15 -0.13 1.30
C HIS A 75 -14.65 -0.22 1.59
N GLU A 76 -15.49 0.48 0.81
CA GLU A 76 -16.96 0.47 0.94
C GLU A 76 -17.61 -0.83 0.49
N ASN A 77 -16.87 -1.70 -0.22
CA ASN A 77 -17.39 -2.99 -0.68
C ASN A 77 -17.48 -4.03 0.44
N PHE A 78 -16.93 -3.73 1.63
CA PHE A 78 -16.85 -4.67 2.73
C PHE A 78 -17.57 -4.13 3.96
N ASP A 79 -18.43 -4.96 4.55
CA ASP A 79 -19.20 -4.66 5.73
C ASP A 79 -18.49 -5.21 6.98
N PRO A 80 -17.98 -4.35 7.89
CA PRO A 80 -17.32 -4.81 9.12
C PRO A 80 -18.22 -5.62 10.06
N ALA A 81 -19.54 -5.52 9.92
CA ALA A 81 -20.45 -6.35 10.69
C ALA A 81 -20.43 -7.83 10.24
N LYS A 82 -20.07 -8.10 8.99
CA LYS A 82 -20.08 -9.45 8.38
C LYS A 82 -18.70 -10.06 8.27
N GLU A 83 -17.67 -9.26 8.01
CA GLU A 83 -16.28 -9.71 7.90
C GLU A 83 -15.48 -9.18 9.09
N LYS A 84 -14.63 -10.03 9.65
CA LYS A 84 -13.83 -9.69 10.85
C LYS A 84 -12.33 -9.65 10.59
N ILE A 85 -11.87 -10.14 9.44
CA ILE A 85 -10.45 -10.21 9.10
C ILE A 85 -10.21 -9.51 7.78
N PHE A 86 -9.42 -8.44 7.83
CA PHE A 86 -9.10 -7.60 6.69
C PHE A 86 -7.60 -7.51 6.46
N SER A 87 -7.22 -7.13 5.26
CA SER A 87 -5.84 -6.79 4.92
C SER A 87 -5.79 -5.38 4.32
N ALA A 88 -4.86 -4.57 4.79
CA ALA A 88 -4.54 -3.26 4.21
C ALA A 88 -3.67 -3.37 2.94
N ALA A 89 -3.58 -4.56 2.33
CA ALA A 89 -2.72 -4.84 1.18
C ALA A 89 -1.22 -4.52 1.46
N SER A 90 -0.49 -4.01 0.48
CA SER A 90 0.91 -3.59 0.64
C SER A 90 1.09 -2.10 0.33
N CYS A 91 2.23 -1.53 0.72
CA CYS A 91 2.61 -0.16 0.37
C CYS A 91 2.58 0.06 -1.14
N THR A 92 3.19 -0.83 -1.93
CA THR A 92 3.19 -0.76 -3.39
C THR A 92 1.78 -0.87 -3.96
N THR A 93 0.92 -1.77 -3.43
CA THR A 93 -0.47 -1.90 -3.88
C THR A 93 -1.24 -0.61 -3.62
N ASN A 94 -1.10 -0.02 -2.43
CA ASN A 94 -1.72 1.26 -2.10
C ASN A 94 -1.23 2.39 -3.01
N ALA A 95 0.04 2.39 -3.42
CA ALA A 95 0.59 3.40 -4.32
C ALA A 95 0.06 3.27 -5.76
N VAL A 96 0.05 2.06 -6.34
CA VAL A 96 -0.27 1.89 -7.76
C VAL A 96 -1.77 1.85 -8.04
N VAL A 97 -2.59 1.31 -7.13
CA VAL A 97 -4.02 1.09 -7.38
C VAL A 97 -4.82 2.37 -7.60
N PRO A 98 -4.65 3.47 -6.85
CA PRO A 98 -5.38 4.72 -7.12
C PRO A 98 -5.07 5.31 -8.51
N ILE A 99 -3.82 5.20 -8.96
CA ILE A 99 -3.39 5.66 -10.28
C ILE A 99 -4.02 4.76 -11.36
N LEU A 100 -3.91 3.44 -11.22
CA LEU A 100 -4.48 2.49 -12.19
C LEU A 100 -6.00 2.59 -12.26
N TYR A 101 -6.68 2.80 -11.14
CA TYR A 101 -8.12 3.04 -11.10
C TYR A 101 -8.50 4.28 -11.91
N THR A 102 -7.78 5.37 -11.73
CA THR A 102 -8.00 6.62 -12.46
C THR A 102 -7.76 6.45 -13.95
N MET A 103 -6.64 5.82 -14.32
CA MET A 103 -6.27 5.58 -15.71
C MET A 103 -7.22 4.61 -16.43
N GLU A 104 -7.64 3.52 -15.77
CA GLU A 104 -8.61 2.57 -16.33
C GLU A 104 -9.96 3.25 -16.57
N LYS A 105 -10.44 4.03 -15.61
CA LYS A 105 -11.73 4.73 -15.70
C LYS A 105 -11.77 5.75 -16.83
N MET A 106 -10.68 6.48 -17.04
CA MET A 106 -10.65 7.60 -18.01
C MET A 106 -10.24 7.15 -19.42
N PHE A 107 -9.26 6.26 -19.51
CA PHE A 107 -8.65 5.93 -20.80
C PHE A 107 -8.77 4.45 -21.17
N GLY A 108 -9.04 3.59 -20.19
CA GLY A 108 -9.00 2.13 -20.35
C GLY A 108 -7.57 1.61 -20.52
N ILE A 109 -7.21 0.58 -19.78
CA ILE A 109 -5.90 -0.08 -19.85
C ILE A 109 -6.07 -1.40 -20.60
N ASP A 110 -5.27 -1.59 -21.64
CA ASP A 110 -5.20 -2.86 -22.35
C ASP A 110 -4.28 -3.83 -21.58
N HIS A 111 -3.03 -3.45 -21.37
CA HIS A 111 -2.06 -4.18 -20.57
C HIS A 111 -0.97 -3.24 -20.05
N GLY A 112 -0.08 -3.77 -19.19
CA GLY A 112 1.01 -2.96 -18.68
C GLY A 112 2.08 -3.73 -17.92
N HIS A 113 3.09 -2.98 -17.48
CA HIS A 113 4.14 -3.48 -16.62
C HIS A 113 4.33 -2.56 -15.43
N LEU A 114 4.38 -3.16 -14.23
CA LEU A 114 4.58 -2.45 -12.97
C LEU A 114 5.97 -2.77 -12.44
N GLU A 115 6.85 -1.79 -12.46
CA GLU A 115 8.15 -1.89 -11.84
C GLU A 115 8.20 -1.02 -10.60
N THR A 116 8.85 -1.48 -9.54
CA THR A 116 9.11 -0.63 -8.38
C THR A 116 10.59 -0.63 -8.04
N VAL A 117 11.17 0.58 -8.03
CA VAL A 117 12.47 0.84 -7.43
C VAL A 117 12.20 1.08 -5.95
N HIS A 118 12.47 0.07 -5.12
CA HIS A 118 11.97 0.02 -3.75
C HIS A 118 13.10 0.11 -2.74
N SER A 119 12.91 0.95 -1.73
CA SER A 119 13.81 1.00 -0.58
C SER A 119 13.97 -0.40 0.05
N TYR A 120 15.11 -0.66 0.67
CA TYR A 120 15.29 -1.92 1.39
C TYR A 120 14.36 -1.98 2.61
N THR A 121 13.97 -3.19 2.97
CA THR A 121 13.09 -3.44 4.12
C THR A 121 13.68 -4.57 4.96
N ASN A 122 13.12 -4.82 6.14
CA ASN A 122 13.56 -5.87 7.04
C ASN A 122 13.52 -7.30 6.46
N ASP A 123 12.94 -7.48 5.28
CA ASP A 123 12.97 -8.74 4.51
C ASP A 123 14.33 -8.96 3.77
N GLN A 124 15.27 -8.03 3.88
CA GLN A 124 16.62 -8.14 3.30
C GLN A 124 17.66 -8.19 4.41
N ASN A 125 18.72 -8.97 4.18
CA ASN A 125 19.81 -9.04 5.15
C ASN A 125 20.63 -7.74 5.14
N LEU A 126 21.02 -7.28 6.32
CA LEU A 126 21.91 -6.12 6.46
C LEU A 126 23.33 -6.44 5.98
N LEU A 127 23.81 -7.64 6.30
CA LEU A 127 25.08 -8.20 5.82
C LEU A 127 24.79 -9.45 4.99
N ASP A 128 25.76 -9.86 4.16
CA ASP A 128 25.64 -11.09 3.37
C ASP A 128 25.36 -12.30 4.28
N ASN A 129 24.22 -12.94 4.07
CA ASN A 129 23.82 -14.12 4.83
C ASN A 129 22.78 -14.92 4.03
N TYR A 130 22.50 -16.16 4.50
CA TYR A 130 21.50 -17.01 3.88
C TYR A 130 20.11 -16.35 3.88
N HIS A 131 19.43 -16.47 2.75
CA HIS A 131 18.03 -16.11 2.59
C HIS A 131 17.38 -17.03 1.56
N LYS A 132 16.11 -17.45 1.80
CA LYS A 132 15.37 -18.33 0.88
C LYS A 132 15.23 -17.77 -0.55
N LYS A 133 15.23 -16.44 -0.69
CA LYS A 133 15.35 -15.71 -1.96
C LYS A 133 16.79 -15.21 -2.06
N SER A 134 17.65 -15.96 -2.74
CA SER A 134 19.11 -15.82 -2.71
C SER A 134 19.62 -14.38 -2.84
N ARG A 135 19.05 -13.58 -3.78
CA ARG A 135 19.47 -12.18 -3.97
C ARG A 135 19.18 -11.28 -2.77
N ARG A 136 18.12 -11.56 -1.99
CA ARG A 136 17.78 -10.80 -0.77
C ARG A 136 18.69 -11.11 0.41
N GLY A 137 19.50 -12.16 0.31
CA GLY A 137 20.56 -12.48 1.25
C GLY A 137 21.80 -11.62 1.12
N ARG A 138 21.94 -10.84 0.04
CA ARG A 138 23.06 -9.92 -0.14
C ARG A 138 22.80 -8.63 0.63
N SER A 139 23.87 -8.05 1.16
CA SER A 139 23.84 -6.83 1.97
C SER A 139 23.02 -5.72 1.34
N ALA A 140 21.90 -5.35 1.96
CA ALA A 140 20.95 -4.39 1.45
C ALA A 140 21.54 -2.97 1.26
N PRO A 141 22.36 -2.42 2.19
CA PRO A 141 22.96 -1.10 2.02
C PRO A 141 24.01 -1.03 0.89
N MET A 142 24.48 -2.17 0.41
CA MET A 142 25.58 -2.24 -0.57
C MET A 142 25.14 -2.63 -1.97
N ASN A 143 23.92 -3.12 -2.15
CA ASN A 143 23.52 -3.76 -3.41
C ASN A 143 22.15 -3.33 -3.90
N MET A 144 22.03 -3.11 -5.21
CA MET A 144 20.76 -3.18 -5.91
C MET A 144 20.39 -4.64 -6.17
N VAL A 145 19.12 -5.00 -5.94
CA VAL A 145 18.67 -6.39 -6.02
C VAL A 145 17.40 -6.49 -6.87
N ILE A 146 17.48 -7.18 -8.01
CA ILE A 146 16.28 -7.54 -8.79
C ILE A 146 15.55 -8.66 -8.04
N THR A 147 14.26 -8.46 -7.80
CA THR A 147 13.42 -9.42 -7.08
C THR A 147 11.98 -9.41 -7.59
N GLU A 148 11.22 -10.40 -7.21
CA GLU A 148 9.80 -10.48 -7.52
C GLU A 148 9.01 -9.44 -6.71
N THR A 149 7.92 -8.97 -7.29
CA THR A 149 6.85 -8.25 -6.60
C THR A 149 5.51 -8.95 -6.80
N GLY A 150 4.70 -8.99 -5.76
CA GLY A 150 3.32 -9.44 -5.84
C GLY A 150 2.34 -8.35 -6.33
N ALA A 151 2.83 -7.18 -6.71
CA ALA A 151 1.98 -6.02 -7.02
C ALA A 151 0.98 -6.29 -8.15
N ALA A 152 1.41 -6.92 -9.25
CA ALA A 152 0.51 -7.23 -10.38
C ALA A 152 -0.66 -8.13 -9.96
N GLY A 153 -0.40 -9.19 -9.19
CA GLY A 153 -1.45 -10.05 -8.65
C GLY A 153 -2.31 -9.36 -7.57
N ALA A 154 -1.72 -8.45 -6.80
CA ALA A 154 -2.45 -7.69 -5.78
C ALA A 154 -3.39 -6.64 -6.39
N VAL A 155 -3.01 -6.02 -7.52
CA VAL A 155 -3.89 -5.12 -8.29
C VAL A 155 -5.18 -5.85 -8.68
N ALA A 156 -5.08 -7.08 -9.20
CA ALA A 156 -6.24 -7.87 -9.62
C ALA A 156 -7.21 -8.18 -8.47
N LYS A 157 -6.74 -8.26 -7.22
CA LYS A 157 -7.60 -8.46 -6.06
C LYS A 157 -8.43 -7.22 -5.70
N VAL A 158 -7.92 -6.04 -6.00
CA VAL A 158 -8.58 -4.76 -5.70
C VAL A 158 -9.36 -4.24 -6.89
N LEU A 159 -8.81 -4.40 -8.09
CA LEU A 159 -9.39 -4.00 -9.38
C LEU A 159 -9.53 -5.24 -10.28
N PRO A 160 -10.61 -6.02 -10.15
CA PRO A 160 -10.79 -7.29 -10.89
C PRO A 160 -10.76 -7.13 -12.42
N ASP A 161 -11.21 -5.99 -12.95
CA ASP A 161 -11.19 -5.68 -14.38
C ASP A 161 -9.76 -5.61 -14.98
N LEU A 162 -8.77 -5.50 -14.13
CA LEU A 162 -7.35 -5.48 -14.49
C LEU A 162 -6.66 -6.85 -14.31
N ALA A 163 -7.43 -7.89 -14.00
CA ALA A 163 -6.87 -9.23 -13.81
C ALA A 163 -6.16 -9.73 -15.09
N GLY A 164 -4.92 -10.22 -14.93
CA GLY A 164 -4.13 -10.76 -16.02
C GLY A 164 -3.50 -9.73 -16.96
N LYS A 165 -3.79 -8.44 -16.80
CA LYS A 165 -3.27 -7.38 -17.69
C LYS A 165 -1.85 -6.92 -17.34
N PHE A 166 -1.34 -7.25 -16.14
CA PHE A 166 -0.06 -6.74 -15.66
C PHE A 166 0.98 -7.81 -15.42
N THR A 167 2.21 -7.50 -15.82
CA THR A 167 3.42 -8.13 -15.30
C THR A 167 4.08 -7.18 -14.30
N GLY A 168 5.02 -7.67 -13.48
CA GLY A 168 5.72 -6.78 -12.55
C GLY A 168 6.94 -7.39 -11.91
N ASN A 169 7.88 -6.52 -11.54
CA ASN A 169 9.09 -6.84 -10.80
C ASN A 169 9.46 -5.71 -9.83
N ALA A 170 10.47 -5.94 -9.01
CA ALA A 170 11.01 -4.94 -8.10
C ALA A 170 12.53 -4.90 -8.19
N ILE A 171 13.09 -3.70 -8.09
CA ILE A 171 14.51 -3.47 -7.86
C ILE A 171 14.64 -2.87 -6.47
N ARG A 172 15.27 -3.60 -5.54
CA ARG A 172 15.62 -3.07 -4.22
C ARG A 172 16.88 -2.24 -4.34
N VAL A 173 16.88 -1.07 -3.70
CA VAL A 173 17.99 -0.11 -3.75
C VAL A 173 18.47 0.24 -2.34
N PRO A 174 19.73 0.69 -2.18
CA PRO A 174 20.30 1.08 -0.89
C PRO A 174 19.76 2.42 -0.36
N THR A 175 18.45 2.61 -0.42
CA THR A 175 17.75 3.80 0.09
C THR A 175 16.88 3.36 1.26
N PRO A 176 16.96 4.01 2.44
CA PRO A 176 16.28 3.55 3.64
C PRO A 176 14.77 3.74 3.59
N ASP A 177 14.31 4.76 2.87
CA ASP A 177 12.89 5.10 2.77
C ASP A 177 12.58 5.73 1.41
N VAL A 178 11.31 5.79 1.06
CA VAL A 178 10.74 6.21 -0.20
C VAL A 178 11.10 5.30 -1.38
N SER A 179 10.09 4.88 -2.07
CA SER A 179 10.14 4.02 -3.25
C SER A 179 9.52 4.73 -4.45
N LEU A 180 9.84 4.24 -5.65
CA LEU A 180 9.33 4.76 -6.90
C LEU A 180 8.58 3.65 -7.65
N ALA A 181 7.31 3.85 -7.96
CA ALA A 181 6.57 3.00 -8.88
C ALA A 181 6.71 3.54 -10.31
N ILE A 182 7.09 2.69 -11.24
CA ILE A 182 7.14 2.97 -12.67
C ILE A 182 6.05 2.13 -13.33
N MET A 183 5.07 2.79 -13.92
CA MET A 183 3.93 2.16 -14.55
C MET A 183 3.98 2.36 -16.05
N ASN A 184 4.34 1.31 -16.79
CA ASN A 184 4.26 1.30 -18.24
C ASN A 184 2.88 0.79 -18.65
N LEU A 185 2.04 1.64 -19.20
CA LEU A 185 0.65 1.38 -19.51
C LEU A 185 0.41 1.45 -21.02
N ASN A 186 -0.25 0.46 -21.59
CA ASN A 186 -0.82 0.53 -22.92
C ASN A 186 -2.33 0.81 -22.78
N LEU A 187 -2.76 1.93 -23.34
CA LEU A 187 -4.12 2.44 -23.19
C LEU A 187 -4.99 2.08 -24.39
N LYS A 188 -6.28 1.99 -24.16
CA LYS A 188 -7.26 1.78 -25.24
C LYS A 188 -7.54 3.05 -26.03
N LYS A 189 -7.43 4.23 -25.37
CA LYS A 189 -7.57 5.55 -26.00
C LYS A 189 -6.20 6.16 -26.26
N GLU A 190 -6.12 6.95 -27.30
CA GLU A 190 -4.97 7.83 -27.56
C GLU A 190 -5.05 9.03 -26.61
N VAL A 191 -3.90 9.42 -26.03
CA VAL A 191 -3.79 10.49 -25.05
C VAL A 191 -2.56 11.36 -25.30
N THR A 192 -2.60 12.56 -24.78
CA THR A 192 -1.47 13.46 -24.65
C THR A 192 -0.93 13.48 -23.21
N ILE A 193 0.31 13.97 -23.03
CA ILE A 193 0.88 14.21 -21.69
C ILE A 193 -0.04 15.12 -20.86
N GLU A 194 -0.57 16.18 -21.49
CA GLU A 194 -1.43 17.15 -20.83
C GLU A 194 -2.74 16.50 -20.33
N GLU A 195 -3.39 15.68 -21.14
CA GLU A 195 -4.62 14.98 -20.75
C GLU A 195 -4.38 14.03 -19.59
N VAL A 196 -3.30 13.24 -19.63
CA VAL A 196 -2.93 12.32 -18.54
C VAL A 196 -2.65 13.09 -17.25
N ASN A 197 -1.84 14.14 -17.33
CA ASN A 197 -1.47 14.93 -16.16
C ASN A 197 -2.66 15.71 -15.60
N ASN A 198 -3.58 16.21 -16.41
CA ASN A 198 -4.79 16.88 -15.95
C ASN A 198 -5.70 15.92 -15.18
N VAL A 199 -5.93 14.73 -15.69
CA VAL A 199 -6.77 13.71 -15.02
C VAL A 199 -6.18 13.33 -13.66
N LEU A 200 -4.86 13.13 -13.57
CA LEU A 200 -4.20 12.78 -12.32
C LEU A 200 -4.19 13.96 -11.33
N ARG A 201 -4.01 15.19 -11.81
CA ARG A 201 -4.11 16.40 -11.00
C ARG A 201 -5.52 16.59 -10.44
N GLU A 202 -6.55 16.37 -11.24
CA GLU A 202 -7.94 16.44 -10.79
C GLU A 202 -8.23 15.39 -9.72
N ALA A 203 -7.76 14.15 -9.90
CA ALA A 203 -7.92 13.10 -8.93
C ALA A 203 -7.21 13.39 -7.59
N ALA A 204 -6.06 14.08 -7.63
CA ALA A 204 -5.33 14.54 -6.45
C ALA A 204 -5.98 15.75 -5.76
N SER A 205 -6.75 16.56 -6.50
CA SER A 205 -7.31 17.81 -5.98
C SER A 205 -8.76 17.70 -5.55
N PHE A 206 -9.52 16.78 -6.13
CA PHE A 206 -10.98 16.70 -5.93
C PHE A 206 -11.47 15.25 -5.80
N GLY A 207 -12.51 15.07 -4.98
CA GLY A 207 -13.23 13.81 -4.85
C GLY A 207 -12.59 12.85 -3.84
N GLN A 208 -12.84 11.55 -4.03
CA GLN A 208 -12.53 10.52 -3.03
C GLN A 208 -11.04 10.16 -2.90
N LEU A 209 -10.21 10.56 -3.87
CA LEU A 209 -8.78 10.19 -3.90
C LEU A 209 -7.84 11.29 -3.39
N VAL A 210 -8.36 12.42 -2.92
CA VAL A 210 -7.56 13.55 -2.41
C VAL A 210 -6.68 13.21 -1.21
N GLU A 211 -6.99 12.17 -0.47
CA GLU A 211 -6.15 11.69 0.64
C GLU A 211 -5.20 10.56 0.22
N GLN A 212 -5.34 10.04 -1.00
CA GLN A 212 -4.53 8.96 -1.55
C GLN A 212 -3.48 9.44 -2.53
N ILE A 213 -3.81 10.41 -3.37
CA ILE A 213 -2.94 10.90 -4.43
C ILE A 213 -2.47 12.31 -4.09
N ASP A 214 -1.17 12.51 -4.11
CA ASP A 214 -0.52 13.81 -4.18
C ASP A 214 0.05 14.04 -5.60
N TYR A 215 0.33 15.31 -5.96
CA TYR A 215 0.71 15.68 -7.32
C TYR A 215 1.82 16.73 -7.31
N SER A 216 2.97 16.39 -7.87
CA SER A 216 4.12 17.28 -7.96
C SER A 216 4.34 17.79 -9.38
N ILE A 217 4.59 19.09 -9.49
CA ILE A 217 5.05 19.78 -10.70
C ILE A 217 6.51 20.20 -10.61
N SER A 218 7.20 19.83 -9.53
CA SER A 218 8.59 20.21 -9.29
C SER A 218 9.52 19.45 -10.23
N LEU A 219 10.41 20.18 -10.89
CA LEU A 219 11.49 19.62 -11.71
C LEU A 219 12.68 19.12 -10.86
N GLU A 220 12.66 19.39 -9.56
CA GLU A 220 13.77 19.08 -8.64
C GLU A 220 13.41 17.97 -7.63
N ILE A 221 12.19 17.42 -7.68
CA ILE A 221 11.73 16.42 -6.72
C ILE A 221 12.59 15.16 -6.79
N VAL A 222 13.01 14.69 -5.62
CA VAL A 222 13.73 13.43 -5.43
C VAL A 222 13.15 12.66 -4.23
N SER A 223 13.59 11.44 -4.00
CA SER A 223 13.03 10.56 -2.98
C SER A 223 12.99 11.19 -1.57
N SER A 224 14.02 11.94 -1.18
CA SER A 224 14.09 12.55 0.16
C SER A 224 13.01 13.62 0.40
N ASP A 225 12.52 14.27 -0.65
CA ASP A 225 11.45 15.29 -0.54
C ASP A 225 10.09 14.66 -0.26
N CYS A 226 9.96 13.36 -0.51
CA CYS A 226 8.73 12.59 -0.31
C CYS A 226 8.62 11.97 1.08
N ILE A 227 9.67 12.05 1.91
CA ILE A 227 9.68 11.48 3.27
C ILE A 227 8.63 12.20 4.14
N GLY A 228 7.78 11.42 4.80
CA GLY A 228 6.71 11.94 5.67
C GLY A 228 5.45 12.36 4.92
N ASN A 229 5.36 12.16 3.60
CA ASN A 229 4.14 12.42 2.86
C ASN A 229 3.03 11.45 3.29
N SER A 230 1.85 11.98 3.62
CA SER A 230 0.73 11.19 4.16
C SER A 230 -0.14 10.53 3.09
N HIS A 231 0.05 10.86 1.82
CA HIS A 231 -0.61 10.20 0.69
C HIS A 231 0.07 8.86 0.39
N CYS A 232 -0.65 7.96 -0.23
CA CYS A 232 -0.05 6.67 -0.59
C CYS A 232 0.78 6.73 -1.88
N VAL A 233 0.63 7.81 -2.66
CA VAL A 233 1.34 8.01 -3.92
C VAL A 233 1.45 9.50 -4.25
N ILE A 234 2.57 9.90 -4.85
CA ILE A 234 2.85 11.24 -5.34
C ILE A 234 3.15 11.13 -6.84
N VAL A 235 2.31 11.70 -7.68
CA VAL A 235 2.53 11.72 -9.13
C VAL A 235 3.65 12.71 -9.46
N ASP A 236 4.67 12.25 -10.17
CA ASP A 236 5.73 13.09 -10.73
C ASP A 236 5.32 13.52 -12.14
N ALA A 237 4.58 14.62 -12.23
CA ALA A 237 3.99 15.05 -13.49
C ALA A 237 5.01 15.43 -14.56
N PRO A 238 6.13 16.11 -14.24
CA PRO A 238 7.17 16.41 -15.23
C PRO A 238 7.83 15.14 -15.84
N ALA A 239 7.79 14.02 -15.13
CA ALA A 239 8.37 12.77 -15.60
C ALA A 239 7.42 11.92 -16.47
N THR A 240 6.18 12.35 -16.66
CA THR A 240 5.19 11.64 -17.51
C THR A 240 5.68 11.56 -18.96
N ILE A 241 5.66 10.36 -19.52
CA ILE A 241 6.04 10.11 -20.93
C ILE A 241 4.84 9.52 -21.66
N VAL A 242 4.59 10.01 -22.86
CA VAL A 242 3.58 9.46 -23.79
C VAL A 242 4.26 9.19 -25.12
N SER A 243 3.99 8.02 -25.70
CA SER A 243 4.50 7.65 -27.04
C SER A 243 3.90 8.52 -28.14
N LYS A 244 4.54 8.58 -29.29
CA LYS A 244 4.09 9.39 -30.43
C LYS A 244 2.70 9.03 -30.94
N ASP A 245 2.29 7.78 -30.79
CA ASP A 245 0.95 7.29 -31.15
C ASP A 245 -0.10 7.51 -30.06
N GLY A 246 0.29 8.10 -28.92
CA GLY A 246 -0.59 8.41 -27.81
C GLY A 246 -1.05 7.19 -27.00
N LYS A 247 -0.61 5.97 -27.31
CA LYS A 247 -1.17 4.75 -26.70
C LYS A 247 -0.33 4.18 -25.55
N SER A 248 0.96 4.47 -25.52
CA SER A 248 1.83 4.00 -24.43
C SER A 248 2.21 5.15 -23.52
N VAL A 249 1.97 4.96 -22.23
CA VAL A 249 2.23 5.95 -21.18
C VAL A 249 3.17 5.37 -20.15
N VAL A 250 4.17 6.14 -19.74
CA VAL A 250 5.02 5.80 -18.58
C VAL A 250 4.76 6.85 -17.50
N LEU A 251 4.34 6.38 -16.34
CA LEU A 251 4.13 7.19 -15.14
C LEU A 251 5.19 6.87 -14.09
N TYR A 252 5.73 7.90 -13.48
CA TYR A 252 6.63 7.82 -12.33
C TYR A 252 5.90 8.34 -11.11
N CYS A 253 5.80 7.52 -10.08
CA CYS A 253 5.03 7.84 -8.90
C CYS A 253 5.81 7.47 -7.65
N TRP A 254 6.17 8.48 -6.85
CA TRP A 254 6.84 8.32 -5.57
C TRP A 254 5.87 7.83 -4.51
N TYR A 255 6.36 7.08 -3.54
CA TYR A 255 5.58 6.73 -2.36
C TYR A 255 6.49 6.49 -1.15
N ASP A 256 6.14 7.13 -0.04
CA ASP A 256 6.73 6.81 1.25
C ASP A 256 6.16 5.46 1.70
N ASN A 257 6.96 4.41 1.55
CA ASN A 257 6.52 3.04 1.82
C ASN A 257 6.36 2.73 3.32
N GLU A 258 6.84 3.62 4.20
CA GLU A 258 6.69 3.53 5.65
C GLU A 258 5.55 4.43 6.15
N PHE A 259 5.72 5.73 6.09
CA PHE A 259 4.76 6.70 6.64
C PHE A 259 3.47 6.78 5.82
N GLY A 260 3.57 6.91 4.49
CA GLY A 260 2.40 6.96 3.60
C GLY A 260 1.53 5.71 3.73
N TYR A 261 2.15 4.53 3.75
CA TYR A 261 1.43 3.27 3.98
C TYR A 261 0.81 3.21 5.39
N THR A 262 1.54 3.59 6.42
CA THR A 262 1.02 3.64 7.79
C THR A 262 -0.21 4.54 7.89
N LYS A 263 -0.24 5.67 7.18
CA LYS A 263 -1.43 6.54 7.11
C LYS A 263 -2.63 5.84 6.48
N GLN A 264 -2.43 5.02 5.44
CA GLN A 264 -3.52 4.22 4.85
C GLN A 264 -4.03 3.16 5.83
N VAL A 265 -3.15 2.48 6.57
CA VAL A 265 -3.54 1.56 7.64
C VAL A 265 -4.39 2.27 8.69
N VAL A 266 -3.98 3.46 9.14
CA VAL A 266 -4.75 4.26 10.12
C VAL A 266 -6.10 4.71 9.55
N ARG A 267 -6.17 5.13 8.28
CA ARG A 267 -7.44 5.50 7.64
C ARG A 267 -8.41 4.31 7.58
N LEU A 268 -7.89 3.16 7.13
CA LEU A 268 -8.68 1.94 7.06
C LEU A 268 -9.12 1.47 8.46
N SER A 269 -8.24 1.53 9.46
CA SER A 269 -8.58 1.19 10.85
C SER A 269 -9.72 2.05 11.39
N LYS A 270 -9.70 3.36 11.12
CA LYS A 270 -10.80 4.27 11.52
C LYS A 270 -12.11 3.92 10.81
N TYR A 271 -12.06 3.60 9.53
CA TYR A 271 -13.23 3.17 8.78
C TYR A 271 -13.82 1.90 9.36
N LEU A 272 -13.00 0.87 9.60
CA LEU A 272 -13.44 -0.42 10.16
C LEU A 272 -14.00 -0.28 11.59
N ALA A 273 -13.44 0.63 12.39
CA ALA A 273 -13.89 0.91 13.75
C ALA A 273 -15.05 1.93 13.82
N GLY A 274 -15.59 2.39 12.69
CA GLY A 274 -16.66 3.38 12.66
C GLY A 274 -16.26 4.75 13.24
N VAL A 275 -14.97 5.07 13.32
CA VAL A 275 -14.48 6.32 13.89
C VAL A 275 -14.54 7.44 12.86
N ILE A 276 -15.51 8.33 13.02
CA ILE A 276 -15.67 9.54 12.21
C ILE A 276 -15.08 10.72 12.99
N ARG A 277 -14.05 11.37 12.43
CA ARG A 277 -13.61 12.69 12.92
C ARG A 277 -14.24 13.76 12.06
N LEU A 278 -15.06 14.59 12.66
CA LEU A 278 -15.49 15.84 12.05
C LEU A 278 -14.25 16.76 11.95
N ARG A 279 -13.85 17.12 10.74
CA ARG A 279 -12.87 18.17 10.53
C ARG A 279 -13.62 19.48 10.52
N TYR A 280 -13.39 20.33 11.52
CA TYR A 280 -13.78 21.73 11.46
C TYR A 280 -12.64 22.46 10.71
N TYR A 281 -12.93 23.03 9.57
CA TYR A 281 -12.04 23.94 8.86
C TYR A 281 -12.10 25.34 9.48
#